data_9ac15fb2e86bbf0e5067922b424d35f2
#
_entry.id   9ac15fb2e86bbf0e5067922b424d35f2
#
_cell.length_a   1.000
_cell.length_b   1.000
_cell.length_c   1.000
_cell.angle_alpha   90.00
_cell.angle_beta   90.00
_cell.angle_gamma   90.00
#
_symmetry.space_group_name_H-M   'P 1'
#
loop_
_entity.id
_entity.type
_entity.pdbx_description
1 polymer ?
#
loop_
_entity_poly.entity_id
_entity_poly.type
_entity_poly.pdbx_seq_one_letter_code
_entity_poly.pdbx_strand_id
1 'polypeptide(L)'
;MGRPDLAWSIATQTDYPSFIDAVLNRGNTVMKEDWNGGLVQMPSLQGPIGTWFYHSLAGIRGSEEVPGFKKIVIHPQTAGTLSWVKGSYVTPYGEIKSAWRKDKGRFRLNVEIPGNTSATVYLPSKTESGITEGKSPIGKVPGVRLLRLEKGRAVIEVNAGAYEFEADETDGRAD
;
A
#
# COMPACT_ATOMS: atom_id res chain seq x y z
N MET A 1 10.80 2.07 10.31
CA MET A 1 10.42 2.51 8.95
C MET A 1 10.92 1.51 7.95
N GLY A 2 10.08 1.11 7.00
CA GLY A 2 10.46 0.08 6.04
C GLY A 2 11.42 0.63 4.97
N ARG A 3 12.17 -0.28 4.37
CA ARG A 3 13.02 -0.06 3.20
C ARG A 3 12.33 -0.70 1.99
N PRO A 4 11.35 -0.01 1.35
CA PRO A 4 10.60 -0.58 0.23
C PRO A 4 11.49 -0.90 -0.98
N ASP A 5 12.55 -0.13 -1.18
CA ASP A 5 13.58 -0.36 -2.20
C ASP A 5 14.31 -1.71 -1.99
N LEU A 6 14.73 -1.98 -0.77
CA LEU A 6 15.38 -3.25 -0.42
C LEU A 6 14.40 -4.44 -0.50
N ALA A 7 13.19 -4.28 0.03
CA ALA A 7 12.17 -5.32 -0.06
C ALA A 7 11.82 -5.63 -1.53
N TRP A 8 11.75 -4.59 -2.38
CA TRP A 8 11.56 -4.76 -3.82
C TRP A 8 12.70 -5.54 -4.47
N SER A 9 13.96 -5.20 -4.18
CA SER A 9 15.11 -5.89 -4.76
C SER A 9 15.14 -7.37 -4.38
N ILE A 10 14.78 -7.71 -3.13
CA ILE A 10 14.66 -9.08 -2.66
C ILE A 10 13.50 -9.80 -3.37
N ALA A 11 12.35 -9.15 -3.46
CA ALA A 11 11.15 -9.74 -4.07
C ALA A 11 11.30 -9.99 -5.57
N THR A 12 12.13 -9.22 -6.26
CA THR A 12 12.33 -9.28 -7.71
C THR A 12 13.65 -9.94 -8.13
N GLN A 13 14.42 -10.45 -7.17
CA GLN A 13 15.63 -11.23 -7.48
C GLN A 13 15.26 -12.49 -8.25
N THR A 14 15.99 -12.76 -9.34
CA THR A 14 15.74 -13.91 -10.22
C THR A 14 16.67 -15.10 -9.96
N ASP A 15 17.84 -14.82 -9.38
CA ASP A 15 18.84 -15.85 -9.11
C ASP A 15 18.53 -16.57 -7.79
N TYR A 16 18.92 -17.82 -7.71
CA TYR A 16 18.85 -18.62 -6.49
C TYR A 16 19.69 -18.00 -5.36
N PRO A 17 19.22 -17.97 -4.13
CA PRO A 17 17.86 -18.32 -3.69
C PRO A 17 16.88 -17.13 -3.81
N SER A 18 15.72 -17.33 -4.45
CA SER A 18 14.70 -16.28 -4.58
C SER A 18 13.30 -16.82 -4.82
N PHE A 19 12.30 -15.97 -4.59
CA PHE A 19 10.91 -16.30 -4.89
C PHE A 19 10.68 -16.53 -6.39
N ILE A 20 11.31 -15.71 -7.24
CA ILE A 20 11.16 -15.82 -8.70
C ILE A 20 11.83 -17.08 -9.20
N ASP A 21 13.05 -17.42 -8.73
CA ASP A 21 13.71 -18.68 -9.07
C ASP A 21 12.85 -19.89 -8.67
N ALA A 22 12.28 -19.86 -7.47
CA ALA A 22 11.45 -20.96 -6.97
C ALA A 22 10.21 -21.21 -7.86
N VAL A 23 9.57 -20.16 -8.35
CA VAL A 23 8.37 -20.26 -9.20
C VAL A 23 8.73 -20.52 -10.66
N LEU A 24 9.60 -19.68 -11.27
CA LEU A 24 9.82 -19.70 -12.71
C LEU A 24 10.82 -20.79 -13.14
N ASN A 25 11.90 -21.00 -12.39
CA ASN A 25 12.93 -21.94 -12.78
C ASN A 25 12.70 -23.35 -12.21
N ARG A 26 12.11 -23.44 -11.01
CA ARG A 26 11.89 -24.72 -10.31
C ARG A 26 10.44 -25.19 -10.35
N GLY A 27 9.51 -24.39 -10.88
CA GLY A 27 8.10 -24.73 -11.03
C GLY A 27 7.34 -24.93 -9.72
N ASN A 28 7.79 -24.31 -8.64
CA ASN A 28 7.11 -24.42 -7.36
C ASN A 28 5.72 -23.74 -7.43
N THR A 29 4.69 -24.47 -7.05
CA THR A 29 3.30 -23.98 -6.98
C THR A 29 2.88 -23.59 -5.57
N VAL A 30 3.74 -23.87 -4.58
CA VAL A 30 3.53 -23.56 -3.16
C VAL A 30 4.80 -22.98 -2.57
N MET A 31 4.66 -22.14 -1.58
CA MET A 31 5.79 -21.69 -0.77
C MET A 31 6.28 -22.83 0.11
N LYS A 32 7.60 -23.03 0.15
CA LYS A 32 8.25 -24.04 0.96
C LYS A 32 8.95 -23.42 2.15
N GLU A 33 9.32 -24.22 3.13
CA GLU A 33 10.02 -23.75 4.31
C GLU A 33 11.42 -23.24 3.99
N ASP A 34 12.09 -23.93 3.09
CA ASP A 34 13.44 -23.57 2.62
C ASP A 34 13.54 -23.48 1.09
N TRP A 35 14.62 -22.91 0.61
CA TRP A 35 14.88 -22.74 -0.83
C TRP A 35 15.24 -24.05 -1.55
N ASN A 36 15.68 -25.09 -0.83
CA ASN A 36 16.08 -26.37 -1.40
C ASN A 36 14.90 -27.34 -1.59
N GLY A 37 13.73 -26.97 -1.14
CA GLY A 37 12.53 -27.77 -1.34
C GLY A 37 12.32 -28.83 -0.28
N GLY A 38 12.67 -28.54 0.96
CA GLY A 38 12.40 -29.41 2.12
C GLY A 38 10.98 -29.93 2.17
N LEU A 39 10.78 -31.02 2.91
CA LEU A 39 9.54 -31.81 2.95
C LEU A 39 8.35 -31.04 3.52
N VAL A 40 8.55 -29.95 4.25
CA VAL A 40 7.50 -29.21 4.93
C VAL A 40 6.97 -28.10 4.02
N GLN A 41 5.72 -28.24 3.61
CA GLN A 41 5.00 -27.22 2.85
C GLN A 41 4.33 -26.22 3.82
N MET A 42 5.14 -25.56 4.65
CA MET A 42 4.63 -24.54 5.57
C MET A 42 5.10 -23.15 5.12
N PRO A 43 4.19 -22.29 4.66
CA PRO A 43 4.53 -20.97 4.14
C PRO A 43 4.93 -19.95 5.23
N SER A 44 5.07 -20.38 6.49
CA SER A 44 5.29 -19.48 7.62
C SER A 44 6.56 -18.62 7.52
N LEU A 45 7.64 -19.13 6.95
CA LEU A 45 8.88 -18.38 6.77
C LEU A 45 8.89 -17.52 5.49
N GLN A 46 8.24 -17.97 4.44
CA GLN A 46 8.17 -17.25 3.17
C GLN A 46 6.88 -16.43 3.01
N GLY A 47 5.86 -16.71 3.83
CA GLY A 47 4.57 -16.01 3.82
C GLY A 47 4.62 -14.49 4.09
N PRO A 48 5.56 -13.95 4.89
CA PRO A 48 5.65 -12.51 5.15
C PRO A 48 5.76 -11.62 3.92
N ILE A 49 6.20 -12.13 2.77
CA ILE A 49 6.19 -11.36 1.52
C ILE A 49 4.77 -10.98 1.09
N GLY A 50 3.79 -11.86 1.30
CA GLY A 50 2.37 -11.55 1.07
C GLY A 50 1.88 -10.41 1.96
N THR A 51 2.26 -10.43 3.24
CA THR A 51 1.97 -9.33 4.16
C THR A 51 2.57 -8.02 3.68
N TRP A 52 3.80 -8.04 3.14
CA TRP A 52 4.43 -6.84 2.59
C TRP A 52 3.67 -6.31 1.37
N PHE A 53 3.13 -7.16 0.50
CA PHE A 53 2.31 -6.72 -0.63
C PHE A 53 1.07 -5.95 -0.16
N TYR A 54 0.37 -6.45 0.86
CA TYR A 54 -0.81 -5.77 1.41
C TYR A 54 -0.44 -4.54 2.22
N HIS A 55 0.47 -4.67 3.18
CA HIS A 55 0.77 -3.59 4.14
C HIS A 55 1.59 -2.46 3.54
N SER A 56 2.46 -2.76 2.57
CA SER A 56 3.35 -1.76 2.00
C SER A 56 2.96 -1.36 0.59
N LEU A 57 2.81 -2.31 -0.34
CA LEU A 57 2.53 -1.93 -1.72
C LEU A 57 1.10 -1.43 -1.89
N ALA A 58 0.09 -2.17 -1.46
CA ALA A 58 -1.29 -1.70 -1.44
C ALA A 58 -1.54 -0.68 -0.31
N GLY A 59 -0.73 -0.73 0.75
CA GLY A 59 -0.79 0.19 1.88
C GLY A 59 -1.94 -0.05 2.84
N ILE A 60 -2.61 -1.22 2.79
CA ILE A 60 -3.79 -1.51 3.62
C ILE A 60 -3.36 -2.08 4.96
N ARG A 61 -3.66 -1.35 6.05
CA ARG A 61 -3.39 -1.79 7.42
C ARG A 61 -4.51 -1.40 8.36
N GLY A 62 -4.68 -2.14 9.46
CA GLY A 62 -5.42 -1.67 10.62
C GLY A 62 -4.61 -0.64 11.41
N SER A 63 -5.27 0.28 12.09
CA SER A 63 -4.61 1.18 13.05
C SER A 63 -4.11 0.38 14.26
N GLU A 64 -2.91 0.71 14.73
CA GLU A 64 -2.37 0.12 15.96
C GLU A 64 -3.12 0.60 17.20
N GLU A 65 -3.69 1.82 17.17
CA GLU A 65 -4.44 2.40 18.28
C GLU A 65 -5.84 1.79 18.44
N VAL A 66 -6.45 1.38 17.31
CA VAL A 66 -7.81 0.82 17.29
C VAL A 66 -7.83 -0.46 16.47
N PRO A 67 -7.57 -1.62 17.11
CA PRO A 67 -7.54 -2.91 16.44
C PRO A 67 -8.85 -3.26 15.71
N GLY A 68 -8.77 -4.20 14.76
CA GLY A 68 -9.94 -4.78 14.08
C GLY A 68 -10.45 -3.98 12.89
N PHE A 69 -9.66 -3.05 12.33
CA PHE A 69 -10.03 -2.25 11.15
C PHE A 69 -11.19 -1.25 11.34
N LYS A 70 -11.53 -0.91 12.58
CA LYS A 70 -12.44 0.20 12.84
C LYS A 70 -11.84 1.54 12.38
N LYS A 71 -10.54 1.70 12.61
CA LYS A 71 -9.70 2.72 11.97
C LYS A 71 -8.73 2.04 11.01
N ILE A 72 -8.72 2.49 9.77
CA ILE A 72 -7.93 1.94 8.69
C ILE A 72 -6.76 2.89 8.40
N VAL A 73 -5.63 2.35 8.01
CA VAL A 73 -4.50 3.13 7.48
C VAL A 73 -4.29 2.72 6.02
N ILE A 74 -4.35 3.70 5.13
CA ILE A 74 -4.01 3.55 3.72
C ILE A 74 -2.71 4.31 3.49
N HIS A 75 -1.60 3.56 3.41
CA HIS A 75 -0.26 4.14 3.27
C HIS A 75 0.55 3.37 2.22
N PRO A 76 0.21 3.50 0.94
CA PRO A 76 0.95 2.84 -0.13
C PRO A 76 2.39 3.36 -0.21
N GLN A 77 3.31 2.44 -0.43
CA GLN A 77 4.72 2.72 -0.65
C GLN A 77 5.08 2.35 -2.08
N THR A 78 5.61 3.30 -2.82
CA THR A 78 6.13 3.02 -4.15
C THR A 78 7.49 2.32 -4.02
N ALA A 79 7.72 1.30 -4.84
CA ALA A 79 8.95 0.52 -4.81
C ALA A 79 9.44 0.21 -6.23
N GLY A 80 10.74 0.31 -6.44
CA GLY A 80 11.39 -0.03 -7.71
C GLY A 80 10.72 0.60 -8.92
N THR A 81 10.45 -0.23 -9.92
CA THR A 81 9.84 0.18 -11.20
C THR A 81 8.31 0.08 -11.22
N LEU A 82 7.67 -0.22 -10.09
CA LEU A 82 6.21 -0.29 -10.04
C LEU A 82 5.57 1.04 -10.41
N SER A 83 4.69 1.00 -11.37
CA SER A 83 3.87 2.14 -11.80
C SER A 83 2.43 2.06 -11.30
N TRP A 84 1.98 0.91 -10.82
CA TRP A 84 0.65 0.73 -10.25
C TRP A 84 0.59 -0.50 -9.31
N VAL A 85 -0.34 -0.45 -8.38
CA VAL A 85 -0.74 -1.58 -7.53
C VAL A 85 -2.24 -1.51 -7.29
N LYS A 86 -2.89 -2.66 -7.25
CA LYS A 86 -4.29 -2.80 -6.84
C LYS A 86 -4.39 -3.93 -5.82
N GLY A 87 -5.02 -3.66 -4.68
CA GLY A 87 -5.28 -4.64 -3.64
C GLY A 87 -6.60 -4.41 -2.97
N SER A 88 -7.19 -5.48 -2.43
CA SER A 88 -8.37 -5.42 -1.58
C SER A 88 -8.23 -6.37 -0.39
N TYR A 89 -8.88 -6.02 0.71
CA TYR A 89 -8.85 -6.80 1.94
C TYR A 89 -10.22 -6.83 2.60
N VAL A 90 -10.73 -8.02 2.85
CA VAL A 90 -12.04 -8.21 3.48
C VAL A 90 -11.89 -8.15 5.00
N THR A 91 -12.65 -7.28 5.64
CA THR A 91 -12.69 -7.09 7.08
C THR A 91 -14.07 -7.40 7.63
N PRO A 92 -14.25 -7.49 8.97
CA PRO A 92 -15.59 -7.59 9.57
C PRO A 92 -16.53 -6.43 9.23
N TYR A 93 -15.99 -5.29 8.80
CA TYR A 93 -16.77 -4.10 8.40
C TYR A 93 -17.08 -4.06 6.90
N GLY A 94 -16.48 -4.94 6.11
CA GLY A 94 -16.58 -4.97 4.66
C GLY A 94 -15.23 -4.91 3.95
N GLU A 95 -15.28 -4.83 2.64
CA GLU A 95 -14.08 -4.82 1.80
C GLU A 95 -13.44 -3.43 1.78
N ILE A 96 -12.13 -3.40 2.02
CA ILE A 96 -11.27 -2.23 1.80
C ILE A 96 -10.62 -2.39 0.44
N LYS A 97 -10.62 -1.33 -0.38
CA LYS A 97 -9.87 -1.32 -1.64
C LYS A 97 -8.85 -0.19 -1.66
N SER A 98 -7.70 -0.48 -2.22
CA SER A 98 -6.64 0.49 -2.46
C SER A 98 -6.02 0.21 -3.83
N ALA A 99 -6.08 1.19 -4.72
CA ALA A 99 -5.49 1.09 -6.05
C ALA A 99 -4.78 2.40 -6.39
N TRP A 100 -3.47 2.33 -6.58
CA TRP A 100 -2.70 3.50 -6.96
C TRP A 100 -1.97 3.31 -8.28
N ARG A 101 -1.68 4.42 -8.93
CA ARG A 101 -0.82 4.47 -10.11
C ARG A 101 -0.05 5.77 -10.16
N LYS A 102 1.13 5.69 -10.78
CA LYS A 102 1.99 6.83 -11.11
C LYS A 102 2.02 7.03 -12.62
N ASP A 103 1.79 8.24 -13.05
CA ASP A 103 1.87 8.62 -14.46
C ASP A 103 2.26 10.10 -14.57
N LYS A 104 3.29 10.39 -15.37
CA LYS A 104 3.73 11.76 -15.72
C LYS A 104 3.90 12.72 -14.53
N GLY A 105 4.48 12.23 -13.43
CA GLY A 105 4.70 13.03 -12.21
C GLY A 105 3.45 13.23 -11.35
N ARG A 106 2.38 12.46 -11.62
CA ARG A 106 1.17 12.43 -10.81
C ARG A 106 1.02 11.08 -10.12
N PHE A 107 0.61 11.13 -8.87
CA PHE A 107 0.19 9.96 -8.10
C PHE A 107 -1.31 9.98 -7.93
N ARG A 108 -1.98 8.92 -8.38
CA ARG A 108 -3.43 8.73 -8.22
C ARG A 108 -3.68 7.57 -7.28
N LEU A 109 -4.61 7.75 -6.35
CA LEU A 109 -5.00 6.74 -5.38
C LEU A 109 -6.52 6.66 -5.28
N ASN A 110 -7.07 5.53 -5.68
CA ASN A 110 -8.48 5.19 -5.47
C ASN A 110 -8.60 4.32 -4.23
N VAL A 111 -9.50 4.69 -3.32
CA VAL A 111 -9.77 3.93 -2.10
C VAL A 111 -11.26 3.74 -1.90
N GLU A 112 -11.64 2.57 -1.38
CA GLU A 112 -12.98 2.32 -0.86
C GLU A 112 -12.87 1.96 0.63
N ILE A 113 -13.54 2.72 1.46
CA ILE A 113 -13.55 2.58 2.92
C ILE A 113 -14.94 2.11 3.34
N PRO A 114 -15.06 0.92 3.96
CA PRO A 114 -16.36 0.34 4.29
C PRO A 114 -17.13 1.14 5.34
N GLY A 115 -18.45 0.92 5.39
CA GLY A 115 -19.35 1.58 6.31
C GLY A 115 -18.97 1.46 7.77
N ASN A 116 -19.28 2.43 8.59
CA ASN A 116 -18.96 2.49 10.02
C ASN A 116 -17.46 2.45 10.36
N THR A 117 -16.58 2.79 9.41
CA THR A 117 -15.14 2.92 9.61
C THR A 117 -14.64 4.29 9.17
N SER A 118 -13.41 4.59 9.49
CA SER A 118 -12.68 5.75 8.97
C SER A 118 -11.26 5.33 8.56
N ALA A 119 -10.63 6.13 7.72
CA ALA A 119 -9.26 5.85 7.33
C ALA A 119 -8.36 7.07 7.45
N THR A 120 -7.09 6.81 7.78
CA THR A 120 -5.98 7.75 7.62
C THR A 120 -5.26 7.40 6.33
N VAL A 121 -5.29 8.32 5.38
CA VAL A 121 -4.71 8.16 4.04
C VAL A 121 -3.43 8.99 3.92
N TYR A 122 -2.36 8.38 3.44
CA TYR A 122 -1.07 9.02 3.20
C TYR A 122 -0.86 9.21 1.71
N LEU A 123 -0.75 10.47 1.27
CA LEU A 123 -0.48 10.83 -0.12
C LEU A 123 0.90 11.46 -0.26
N PRO A 124 1.65 11.21 -1.34
CA PRO A 124 2.92 11.84 -1.59
C PRO A 124 2.71 13.30 -2.02
N SER A 125 2.63 14.21 -1.07
CA SER A 125 2.53 15.64 -1.34
C SER A 125 3.16 16.46 -0.21
N LYS A 126 3.84 17.54 -0.58
CA LYS A 126 4.42 18.50 0.36
C LYS A 126 3.48 19.66 0.68
N THR A 127 2.38 19.80 -0.06
CA THR A 127 1.42 20.90 0.10
C THR A 127 -0.01 20.39 0.00
N GLU A 128 -0.95 21.07 0.65
CA GLU A 128 -2.37 20.79 0.52
C GLU A 128 -2.89 21.13 -0.89
N SER A 129 -2.42 22.24 -1.46
CA SER A 129 -2.86 22.73 -2.77
C SER A 129 -2.54 21.79 -3.94
N GLY A 130 -1.57 20.91 -3.77
CA GLY A 130 -1.22 19.88 -4.76
C GLY A 130 -2.13 18.65 -4.75
N ILE A 131 -3.17 18.62 -3.89
CA ILE A 131 -4.02 17.44 -3.73
C ILE A 131 -5.47 17.77 -4.09
N THR A 132 -6.05 16.88 -4.89
CA THR A 132 -7.47 16.91 -5.20
C THR A 132 -8.14 15.57 -4.85
N GLU A 133 -9.42 15.61 -4.58
CA GLU A 133 -10.32 14.46 -4.57
C GLU A 133 -11.33 14.67 -5.71
N GLY A 134 -11.40 13.73 -6.65
CA GLY A 134 -12.09 13.95 -7.90
C GLY A 134 -11.49 15.16 -8.64
N LYS A 135 -12.30 16.21 -8.78
CA LYS A 135 -11.87 17.49 -9.39
C LYS A 135 -11.78 18.64 -8.40
N SER A 136 -12.00 18.36 -7.10
CA SER A 136 -12.10 19.37 -6.05
C SER A 136 -10.85 19.38 -5.18
N PRO A 137 -10.34 20.56 -4.76
CA PRO A 137 -9.33 20.62 -3.71
C PRO A 137 -9.81 19.95 -2.43
N ILE A 138 -8.95 19.18 -1.76
CA ILE A 138 -9.34 18.36 -0.59
C ILE A 138 -9.98 19.18 0.54
N GLY A 139 -9.56 20.42 0.77
CA GLY A 139 -10.14 21.29 1.78
C GLY A 139 -11.62 21.69 1.55
N LYS A 140 -12.19 21.35 0.39
CA LYS A 140 -13.60 21.60 0.04
C LYS A 140 -14.46 20.34 -0.01
N VAL A 141 -13.88 19.18 0.27
CA VAL A 141 -14.58 17.89 0.14
C VAL A 141 -15.14 17.46 1.49
N PRO A 142 -16.47 17.31 1.64
CA PRO A 142 -17.06 16.82 2.87
C PRO A 142 -16.54 15.44 3.26
N GLY A 143 -16.20 15.24 4.53
CA GLY A 143 -15.69 13.97 5.04
C GLY A 143 -14.21 13.72 4.75
N VAL A 144 -13.50 14.68 4.15
CA VAL A 144 -12.06 14.68 3.95
C VAL A 144 -11.45 15.79 4.79
N ARG A 145 -10.44 15.47 5.60
CA ARG A 145 -9.78 16.43 6.48
C ARG A 145 -8.27 16.24 6.45
N LEU A 146 -7.54 17.26 6.06
CA LEU A 146 -6.08 17.26 6.21
C LEU A 146 -5.73 17.34 7.69
N LEU A 147 -4.99 16.37 8.19
CA LEU A 147 -4.50 16.34 9.56
C LEU A 147 -3.16 17.07 9.71
N ARG A 148 -2.23 16.78 8.82
CA ARG A 148 -0.88 17.36 8.83
C ARG A 148 -0.13 17.06 7.55
N LEU A 149 0.94 17.78 7.36
CA LEU A 149 1.99 17.50 6.36
C LEU A 149 3.22 17.00 7.10
N GLU A 150 3.74 15.86 6.73
CA GLU A 150 4.93 15.28 7.37
C GLU A 150 5.78 14.48 6.38
N LYS A 151 7.08 14.64 6.45
CA LYS A 151 8.05 13.84 5.66
C LYS A 151 7.69 13.72 4.17
N GLY A 152 7.26 14.84 3.54
CA GLY A 152 6.87 14.87 2.14
C GLY A 152 5.54 14.18 1.82
N ARG A 153 4.70 13.96 2.84
CA ARG A 153 3.38 13.35 2.70
C ARG A 153 2.30 14.22 3.34
N ALA A 154 1.15 14.23 2.72
CA ALA A 154 -0.07 14.71 3.34
C ALA A 154 -0.75 13.53 4.04
N VAL A 155 -1.13 13.76 5.30
CA VAL A 155 -1.88 12.81 6.13
C VAL A 155 -3.31 13.30 6.22
N ILE A 156 -4.23 12.53 5.68
CA ILE A 156 -5.63 12.91 5.49
C ILE A 156 -6.51 11.91 6.24
N GLU A 157 -7.49 12.40 6.97
CA GLU A 157 -8.56 11.57 7.51
C GLU A 157 -9.75 11.57 6.58
N VAL A 158 -10.34 10.40 6.36
CA VAL A 158 -11.55 10.23 5.56
C VAL A 158 -12.56 9.36 6.26
N ASN A 159 -13.84 9.65 6.03
CA ASN A 159 -14.96 8.81 6.45
C ASN A 159 -15.11 7.58 5.54
N ALA A 160 -16.08 6.71 5.85
CA ALA A 160 -16.52 5.66 4.94
C ALA A 160 -16.97 6.26 3.60
N GLY A 161 -16.59 5.62 2.50
CA GLY A 161 -16.89 6.09 1.15
C GLY A 161 -15.86 5.67 0.12
N ALA A 162 -16.06 6.08 -1.12
CA ALA A 162 -15.12 5.90 -2.23
C ALA A 162 -14.49 7.25 -2.58
N TYR A 163 -13.18 7.27 -2.77
CA TYR A 163 -12.39 8.48 -3.02
C TYR A 163 -11.40 8.27 -4.16
N GLU A 164 -11.20 9.32 -4.95
CA GLU A 164 -10.22 9.38 -6.04
C GLU A 164 -9.25 10.53 -5.78
N PHE A 165 -8.17 10.26 -5.07
CA PHE A 165 -7.14 11.25 -4.80
C PHE A 165 -6.16 11.37 -5.95
N GLU A 166 -5.76 12.60 -6.24
CA GLU A 166 -4.65 12.91 -7.13
C GLU A 166 -3.69 13.88 -6.42
N ALA A 167 -2.41 13.58 -6.48
CA ALA A 167 -1.35 14.40 -5.88
C ALA A 167 -0.17 14.53 -6.85
N ASP A 168 0.57 15.64 -6.76
CA ASP A 168 1.83 15.76 -7.45
C ASP A 168 2.84 14.77 -6.86
N GLU A 169 3.44 13.93 -7.69
CA GLU A 169 4.46 12.99 -7.24
C GLU A 169 5.66 13.79 -6.73
N THR A 170 5.79 13.90 -5.43
CA THR A 170 7.07 14.32 -4.84
C THR A 170 7.95 13.10 -4.78
N ASP A 171 9.16 13.17 -5.37
CA ASP A 171 10.14 12.11 -5.23
C ASP A 171 10.24 11.72 -3.75
N GLY A 172 9.71 10.54 -3.43
CA GLY A 172 9.61 10.02 -2.06
C GLY A 172 10.94 9.48 -1.53
N ARG A 173 12.06 10.06 -1.95
CA ARG A 173 13.33 9.86 -1.27
C ARG A 173 13.28 10.71 0.00
N ALA A 174 12.94 10.04 1.09
CA ALA A 174 13.24 10.57 2.41
C ALA A 174 14.76 10.64 2.53
N ASP A 175 15.27 11.86 2.76
CA ASP A 175 16.63 12.09 3.24
C ASP A 175 16.85 11.36 4.57
#